data_c91d027960907108e92e36c664161c74
#
_entry.id   c91d027960907108e92e36c664161c74
#
_cell.length_a   1.000
_cell.length_b   1.000
_cell.length_c   1.000
_cell.angle_alpha   90.00
_cell.angle_beta   90.00
_cell.angle_gamma   90.00
#
_symmetry.space_group_name_H-M   'P 1'
#
loop_
_entity.id
_entity.type
_entity.pdbx_description
1 polymer ?
#
loop_
_entity_poly.entity_id
_entity_poly.type
_entity_poly.pdbx_seq_one_letter_code
_entity_poly.pdbx_strand_id
1 'polypeptide(L)'
;RSSAASDVYKRQAYTMMGIPYLWAGTSSKGVDCSGFVRTALFMHDIIIPRDASQQAYVGEHIDIAPDFGNVQPGDLIFFGRKATAEKRERVVHVAIYLGDKKFIHSQGDVHVSSFDPADADFDEYNLNRLLYAVRVLPSIDKEETLNTTVTNPYYN
;
A
#
# COMPACT_ATOMS: atom_id res chain seq x y z
N ARG A 1 -11.72 2.68 -16.39
CA ARG A 1 -10.48 3.51 -16.44
C ARG A 1 -9.61 3.34 -15.19
N SER A 2 -10.20 3.17 -14.00
CA SER A 2 -9.44 2.92 -12.77
C SER A 2 -8.70 1.57 -12.78
N SER A 3 -9.22 0.53 -13.44
CA SER A 3 -8.59 -0.78 -13.53
C SER A 3 -7.28 -0.75 -14.31
N ALA A 4 -7.20 -0.01 -15.43
CA ALA A 4 -5.98 0.10 -16.22
C ALA A 4 -4.86 0.80 -15.45
N ALA A 5 -5.14 1.88 -14.71
CA ALA A 5 -4.16 2.58 -13.88
C ALA A 5 -3.69 1.71 -12.71
N SER A 6 -4.61 0.99 -12.05
CA SER A 6 -4.23 0.07 -10.97
C SER A 6 -3.39 -1.11 -11.46
N ASP A 7 -3.63 -1.61 -12.68
CA ASP A 7 -2.82 -2.67 -13.27
C ASP A 7 -1.40 -2.21 -13.57
N VAL A 8 -1.22 -0.95 -13.90
CA VAL A 8 0.08 -0.38 -14.24
C VAL A 8 1.00 -0.35 -13.02
N TYR A 9 0.57 0.21 -11.87
CA TYR A 9 1.46 0.23 -10.71
C TYR A 9 1.57 -1.13 -10.00
N LYS A 10 0.61 -2.04 -10.16
CA LYS A 10 0.81 -3.44 -9.78
C LYS A 10 1.97 -4.09 -10.55
N ARG A 11 2.05 -3.89 -11.86
CA ARG A 11 3.18 -4.38 -12.66
C ARG A 11 4.50 -3.83 -12.15
N GLN A 12 4.56 -2.53 -11.85
CA GLN A 12 5.75 -1.92 -11.27
C GLN A 12 6.12 -2.55 -9.94
N ALA A 13 5.14 -2.81 -9.08
CA ALA A 13 5.36 -3.48 -7.80
C ALA A 13 5.99 -4.89 -8.02
N TYR A 14 5.51 -5.64 -9.00
CA TYR A 14 6.10 -6.94 -9.34
C TYR A 14 7.55 -6.85 -9.81
N THR A 15 7.96 -5.78 -10.50
CA THR A 15 9.36 -5.61 -10.90
C THR A 15 10.31 -5.41 -9.72
N MET A 16 9.77 -5.06 -8.55
CA MET A 16 10.54 -4.88 -7.32
C MET A 16 10.63 -6.14 -6.45
N MET A 17 10.07 -7.28 -6.92
CA MET A 17 10.15 -8.55 -6.19
C MET A 17 11.60 -8.92 -5.83
N GLY A 18 11.80 -9.36 -4.60
CA GLY A 18 13.11 -9.78 -4.10
C GLY A 18 14.03 -8.65 -3.65
N ILE A 19 13.64 -7.37 -3.83
CA ILE A 19 14.42 -6.25 -3.28
C ILE A 19 14.43 -6.35 -1.75
N PRO A 20 15.61 -6.31 -1.09
CA PRO A 20 15.70 -6.44 0.36
C PRO A 20 14.99 -5.32 1.11
N TYR A 21 14.48 -5.65 2.29
CA TYR A 21 13.99 -4.63 3.23
C TYR A 21 15.18 -3.83 3.78
N LEU A 22 15.08 -2.51 3.70
CA LEU A 22 16.03 -1.59 4.30
C LEU A 22 15.25 -0.49 5.03
N TRP A 23 15.48 -0.34 6.33
CA TRP A 23 14.84 0.71 7.12
C TRP A 23 15.08 2.09 6.49
N ALA A 24 14.00 2.86 6.34
CA ALA A 24 14.00 4.15 5.64
C ALA A 24 14.46 4.09 4.18
N GLY A 25 14.54 2.90 3.57
CA GLY A 25 15.00 2.71 2.19
C GLY A 25 13.94 3.12 1.15
N THR A 26 14.42 3.77 0.08
CA THR A 26 13.60 4.19 -1.08
C THR A 26 14.34 3.98 -2.40
N SER A 27 15.30 3.06 -2.44
CA SER A 27 16.14 2.82 -3.62
C SER A 27 16.03 1.37 -4.10
N SER A 28 16.60 1.09 -5.29
CA SER A 28 16.71 -0.28 -5.82
C SER A 28 17.60 -1.20 -4.99
N LYS A 29 18.37 -0.65 -4.04
CA LYS A 29 19.22 -1.44 -3.13
C LYS A 29 18.47 -1.94 -1.89
N GLY A 30 17.34 -1.31 -1.55
CA GLY A 30 16.51 -1.70 -0.44
C GLY A 30 15.38 -0.70 -0.21
N VAL A 31 14.22 -1.20 0.22
CA VAL A 31 13.02 -0.38 0.50
C VAL A 31 12.37 -0.85 1.79
N ASP A 32 11.84 0.09 2.57
CA ASP A 32 10.91 -0.26 3.65
C ASP A 32 9.48 -0.37 3.09
N CYS A 33 8.49 -0.68 3.94
CA CYS A 33 7.12 -0.94 3.50
C CYS A 33 6.50 0.25 2.76
N SER A 34 6.58 1.45 3.32
CA SER A 34 6.02 2.67 2.74
C SER A 34 6.90 3.20 1.60
N GLY A 35 8.20 3.02 1.67
CA GLY A 35 9.14 3.34 0.60
C GLY A 35 8.89 2.50 -0.66
N PHE A 36 8.60 1.21 -0.51
CA PHE A 36 8.18 0.34 -1.60
C PHE A 36 6.91 0.87 -2.28
N VAL A 37 5.86 1.12 -1.51
CA VAL A 37 4.58 1.61 -2.05
C VAL A 37 4.77 2.97 -2.73
N ARG A 38 5.47 3.90 -2.08
CA ARG A 38 5.77 5.21 -2.64
C ARG A 38 6.53 5.12 -3.96
N THR A 39 7.54 4.27 -4.03
CA THR A 39 8.34 4.08 -5.25
C THR A 39 7.48 3.48 -6.38
N ALA A 40 6.68 2.46 -6.09
CA ALA A 40 5.80 1.84 -7.09
C ALA A 40 4.80 2.84 -7.67
N LEU A 41 4.21 3.70 -6.85
CA LEU A 41 3.28 4.73 -7.32
C LEU A 41 4.01 5.88 -8.04
N PHE A 42 5.17 6.30 -7.54
CA PHE A 42 5.96 7.37 -8.15
C PHE A 42 6.41 7.03 -9.59
N MET A 43 6.71 5.78 -9.87
CA MET A 43 7.05 5.31 -11.22
C MET A 43 5.88 5.49 -12.21
N HIS A 44 4.69 5.77 -11.73
CA HIS A 44 3.49 6.09 -12.51
C HIS A 44 2.98 7.50 -12.24
N ASP A 45 3.90 8.40 -11.89
CA ASP A 45 3.63 9.82 -11.66
C ASP A 45 2.67 10.11 -10.49
N ILE A 46 2.41 9.14 -9.61
CA ILE A 46 1.58 9.35 -8.41
C ILE A 46 2.48 9.61 -7.21
N ILE A 47 2.29 10.77 -6.59
CA ILE A 47 3.07 11.19 -5.42
C ILE A 47 2.20 11.05 -4.17
N ILE A 48 2.70 10.29 -3.20
CA ILE A 48 2.08 10.10 -1.89
C ILE A 48 3.10 10.41 -0.77
N PRO A 49 2.65 10.63 0.47
CA PRO A 49 3.54 10.84 1.60
C PRO A 49 4.53 9.71 1.81
N ARG A 50 5.62 10.00 2.52
CA ARG A 50 6.71 9.05 2.76
C ARG A 50 6.35 7.92 3.71
N ASP A 51 5.65 8.22 4.79
CA ASP A 51 5.40 7.28 5.88
C ASP A 51 4.04 6.60 5.78
N ALA A 52 3.96 5.32 6.15
CA ALA A 52 2.72 4.55 6.14
C ALA A 52 1.60 5.23 6.95
N SER A 53 1.93 5.80 8.09
CA SER A 53 0.97 6.53 8.93
C SER A 53 0.36 7.76 8.22
N GLN A 54 1.10 8.41 7.36
CA GLN A 54 0.62 9.52 6.54
C GLN A 54 -0.13 9.03 5.29
N GLN A 55 0.36 7.97 4.65
CA GLN A 55 -0.30 7.34 3.50
C GLN A 55 -1.71 6.85 3.85
N ALA A 56 -1.94 6.45 5.09
CA ALA A 56 -3.23 5.98 5.57
C ALA A 56 -4.34 7.06 5.55
N TYR A 57 -3.97 8.33 5.47
CA TYR A 57 -4.93 9.45 5.47
C TYR A 57 -5.15 10.08 4.10
N VAL A 58 -4.51 9.56 3.05
CA VAL A 58 -4.75 10.03 1.67
C VAL A 58 -5.70 9.09 0.95
N GLY A 59 -6.59 9.65 0.12
CA GLY A 59 -7.53 8.87 -0.65
C GLY A 59 -8.79 8.45 0.12
N GLU A 60 -9.57 7.57 -0.51
CA GLU A 60 -10.83 7.09 0.02
C GLU A 60 -10.60 5.94 1.01
N HIS A 61 -11.08 6.12 2.24
CA HIS A 61 -11.05 5.09 3.28
C HIS A 61 -12.04 3.96 2.98
N ILE A 62 -11.58 2.71 3.10
CA ILE A 62 -12.37 1.52 2.85
C ILE A 62 -12.28 0.59 4.06
N ASP A 63 -13.42 0.34 4.71
CA ASP A 63 -13.55 -0.70 5.71
C ASP A 63 -13.62 -2.06 5.00
N ILE A 64 -12.62 -2.91 5.24
CA ILE A 64 -12.47 -4.17 4.49
C ILE A 64 -13.56 -5.15 4.93
N ALA A 65 -14.36 -5.61 3.96
CA ALA A 65 -15.34 -6.68 4.20
C ALA A 65 -14.63 -8.01 4.52
N PRO A 66 -15.26 -8.90 5.33
CA PRO A 66 -14.64 -10.17 5.71
C PRO A 66 -14.23 -11.07 4.54
N ASP A 67 -14.92 -10.96 3.40
CA ASP A 67 -14.63 -11.70 2.17
C ASP A 67 -13.69 -10.95 1.21
N PHE A 68 -13.23 -9.74 1.58
CA PHE A 68 -12.44 -8.83 0.75
C PHE A 68 -13.13 -8.39 -0.55
N GLY A 69 -14.45 -8.54 -0.64
CA GLY A 69 -15.22 -8.25 -1.85
C GLY A 69 -15.25 -6.76 -2.24
N ASN A 70 -15.04 -5.85 -1.29
CA ASN A 70 -15.02 -4.41 -1.53
C ASN A 70 -13.63 -3.82 -1.74
N VAL A 71 -12.59 -4.63 -1.62
CA VAL A 71 -11.20 -4.20 -1.89
C VAL A 71 -10.87 -4.48 -3.35
N GLN A 72 -10.32 -3.49 -4.03
CA GLN A 72 -9.94 -3.59 -5.44
C GLN A 72 -8.43 -3.71 -5.60
N PRO A 73 -7.97 -4.42 -6.64
CA PRO A 73 -6.55 -4.43 -6.99
C PRO A 73 -6.00 -3.00 -7.11
N GLY A 74 -4.88 -2.76 -6.44
CA GLY A 74 -4.27 -1.43 -6.37
C GLY A 74 -4.63 -0.61 -5.15
N ASP A 75 -5.60 -1.01 -4.35
CA ASP A 75 -5.85 -0.39 -3.07
C ASP A 75 -4.64 -0.58 -2.14
N LEU A 76 -4.37 0.40 -1.30
CA LEU A 76 -3.36 0.29 -0.26
C LEU A 76 -3.97 -0.35 0.99
N ILE A 77 -3.32 -1.38 1.51
CA ILE A 77 -3.74 -2.09 2.72
C ILE A 77 -2.86 -1.66 3.88
N PHE A 78 -3.48 -1.32 5.01
CA PHE A 78 -2.77 -0.86 6.21
C PHE A 78 -2.91 -1.85 7.34
N PHE A 79 -1.82 -2.00 8.08
CA PHE A 79 -1.69 -2.94 9.20
C PHE A 79 -1.16 -2.21 10.43
N GLY A 80 -1.53 -2.71 11.59
CA GLY A 80 -1.04 -2.16 12.84
C GLY A 80 -1.89 -2.54 14.04
N ARG A 81 -1.92 -1.65 15.00
CA ARG A 81 -2.69 -1.83 16.23
C ARG A 81 -4.00 -1.06 16.15
N LYS A 82 -5.12 -1.76 16.36
CA LYS A 82 -6.43 -1.14 16.47
C LYS A 82 -6.51 -0.24 17.71
N ALA A 83 -7.36 0.78 17.62
CA ALA A 83 -7.67 1.63 18.77
C ALA A 83 -8.31 0.80 19.90
N THR A 84 -7.92 1.10 21.12
CA THR A 84 -8.51 0.55 22.35
C THR A 84 -8.95 1.70 23.26
N ALA A 85 -9.60 1.39 24.40
CA ALA A 85 -9.96 2.40 25.38
C ALA A 85 -8.74 3.20 25.92
N GLU A 86 -7.55 2.59 25.92
CA GLU A 86 -6.32 3.15 26.50
C GLU A 86 -5.32 3.67 25.45
N LYS A 87 -5.39 3.16 24.20
CA LYS A 87 -4.38 3.45 23.15
C LYS A 87 -5.05 3.81 21.83
N ARG A 88 -4.48 4.80 21.14
CA ARG A 88 -4.89 5.18 19.78
C ARG A 88 -4.49 4.11 18.78
N GLU A 89 -5.21 4.06 17.66
CA GLU A 89 -4.80 3.29 16.47
C GLU A 89 -3.39 3.70 16.03
N ARG A 90 -2.61 2.69 15.61
CA ARG A 90 -1.26 2.93 15.10
C ARG A 90 -1.04 2.11 13.84
N VAL A 91 -0.80 2.81 12.72
CA VAL A 91 -0.39 2.21 11.46
C VAL A 91 1.12 1.96 11.50
N VAL A 92 1.53 0.73 11.21
CA VAL A 92 2.96 0.31 11.23
C VAL A 92 3.43 -0.32 9.93
N HIS A 93 2.50 -0.71 9.03
CA HIS A 93 2.84 -1.40 7.79
C HIS A 93 1.83 -1.09 6.71
N VAL A 94 2.26 -1.17 5.45
CA VAL A 94 1.44 -0.93 4.27
C VAL A 94 1.81 -1.92 3.16
N ALA A 95 0.80 -2.32 2.38
CA ALA A 95 0.93 -3.19 1.22
C ALA A 95 0.07 -2.68 0.06
N ILE A 96 0.29 -3.24 -1.13
CA ILE A 96 -0.57 -3.05 -2.30
C ILE A 96 -1.41 -4.31 -2.51
N TYR A 97 -2.74 -4.17 -2.55
CA TYR A 97 -3.65 -5.27 -2.83
C TYR A 97 -3.59 -5.67 -4.31
N LEU A 98 -3.53 -6.97 -4.56
CA LEU A 98 -3.39 -7.52 -5.92
C LEU A 98 -4.69 -8.13 -6.46
N GLY A 99 -5.69 -8.31 -5.60
CA GLY A 99 -6.88 -9.11 -5.89
C GLY A 99 -6.75 -10.52 -5.32
N ASP A 100 -7.86 -11.26 -5.29
CA ASP A 100 -7.91 -12.66 -4.83
C ASP A 100 -7.27 -12.89 -3.44
N LYS A 101 -7.46 -11.94 -2.53
CA LYS A 101 -6.86 -11.94 -1.17
C LYS A 101 -5.34 -11.92 -1.15
N LYS A 102 -4.70 -11.57 -2.26
CA LYS A 102 -3.25 -11.42 -2.38
C LYS A 102 -2.82 -9.97 -2.20
N PHE A 103 -1.65 -9.78 -1.60
CA PHE A 103 -1.02 -8.48 -1.47
C PHE A 103 0.49 -8.58 -1.64
N ILE A 104 1.10 -7.50 -2.13
CA ILE A 104 2.54 -7.38 -2.27
C ILE A 104 3.06 -6.32 -1.32
N HIS A 105 4.14 -6.62 -0.60
CA HIS A 105 4.70 -5.73 0.41
C HIS A 105 6.19 -5.94 0.61
N SER A 106 6.85 -4.99 1.27
CA SER A 106 8.23 -5.11 1.71
C SER A 106 8.27 -5.44 3.20
N GLN A 107 8.61 -6.68 3.51
CA GLN A 107 8.82 -7.20 4.86
C GLN A 107 9.85 -8.34 4.80
N GLY A 108 11.09 -8.05 5.22
CA GLY A 108 12.25 -8.89 4.92
C GLY A 108 12.78 -8.63 3.51
N ASP A 109 11.95 -8.83 2.51
CA ASP A 109 12.13 -8.43 1.12
C ASP A 109 10.76 -8.04 0.51
N VAL A 110 10.75 -7.65 -0.75
CA VAL A 110 9.50 -7.46 -1.49
C VAL A 110 8.99 -8.83 -1.96
N HIS A 111 7.81 -9.22 -1.48
CA HIS A 111 7.18 -10.48 -1.83
C HIS A 111 5.65 -10.41 -1.78
N VAL A 112 5.00 -11.42 -2.33
CA VAL A 112 3.55 -11.59 -2.29
C VAL A 112 3.17 -12.47 -1.11
N SER A 113 2.11 -12.08 -0.41
CA SER A 113 1.48 -12.84 0.67
C SER A 113 -0.03 -12.95 0.44
N SER A 114 -0.71 -13.79 1.20
CA SER A 114 -2.14 -14.00 1.10
C SER A 114 -2.87 -13.83 2.43
N PHE A 115 -4.11 -13.36 2.37
CA PHE A 115 -5.06 -13.38 3.49
C PHE A 115 -5.88 -14.68 3.56
N ASP A 116 -5.75 -15.57 2.57
CA ASP A 116 -6.49 -16.83 2.52
C ASP A 116 -5.72 -17.95 3.21
N PRO A 117 -6.28 -18.56 4.28
CA PRO A 117 -5.64 -19.69 4.96
C PRO A 117 -5.37 -20.92 4.07
N ALA A 118 -6.08 -21.04 2.94
CA ALA A 118 -5.88 -22.13 1.98
C ALA A 118 -4.63 -21.95 1.10
N ASP A 119 -4.06 -20.75 1.04
CA ASP A 119 -2.90 -20.45 0.22
C ASP A 119 -1.59 -20.79 0.92
N ALA A 120 -0.60 -21.25 0.13
CA ALA A 120 0.73 -21.56 0.65
C ALA A 120 1.48 -20.33 1.20
N ASP A 121 1.18 -19.13 0.67
CA ASP A 121 1.73 -17.85 1.08
C ASP A 121 0.84 -17.10 2.10
N PHE A 122 -0.02 -17.83 2.83
CA PHE A 122 -0.88 -17.27 3.87
C PHE A 122 -0.06 -16.57 4.96
N ASP A 123 -0.42 -15.32 5.24
CA ASP A 123 0.23 -14.45 6.22
C ASP A 123 -0.72 -14.16 7.38
N GLU A 124 -0.77 -15.09 8.33
CA GLU A 124 -1.60 -14.98 9.53
C GLU A 124 -1.19 -13.77 10.39
N TYR A 125 0.11 -13.51 10.50
CA TYR A 125 0.61 -12.39 11.28
C TYR A 125 0.05 -11.06 10.81
N ASN A 126 0.09 -10.80 9.50
CA ASN A 126 -0.44 -9.57 8.93
C ASN A 126 -1.98 -9.56 8.91
N LEU A 127 -2.62 -10.70 8.68
CA LEU A 127 -4.09 -10.78 8.76
C LEU A 127 -4.59 -10.37 10.16
N ASN A 128 -3.92 -10.80 11.23
CA ASN A 128 -4.31 -10.49 12.60
C ASN A 128 -4.14 -9.02 12.98
N ARG A 129 -3.32 -8.27 12.25
CA ARG A 129 -3.12 -6.83 12.45
C ARG A 129 -3.69 -5.95 11.33
N LEU A 130 -4.57 -6.51 10.51
CA LEU A 130 -5.24 -5.79 9.43
C LEU A 130 -6.11 -4.66 10.00
N LEU A 131 -5.98 -3.47 9.45
CA LEU A 131 -6.77 -2.29 9.84
C LEU A 131 -7.83 -1.95 8.80
N TYR A 132 -7.42 -1.41 7.66
CA TYR A 132 -8.32 -0.95 6.60
C TYR A 132 -7.55 -0.79 5.29
N ALA A 133 -8.27 -0.43 4.22
CA ALA A 133 -7.69 -0.08 2.93
C ALA A 133 -7.92 1.41 2.61
N VAL A 134 -7.13 1.92 1.68
CA VAL A 134 -7.28 3.25 1.11
C VAL A 134 -7.20 3.15 -0.41
N ARG A 135 -8.16 3.77 -1.11
CA ARG A 135 -8.18 3.85 -2.56
C ARG A 135 -7.69 5.22 -3.01
N VAL A 136 -6.51 5.26 -3.64
CA VAL A 136 -5.82 6.52 -3.96
C VAL A 136 -6.26 7.14 -5.29
N LEU A 137 -6.56 6.33 -6.30
CA LEU A 137 -6.82 6.81 -7.66
C LEU A 137 -7.95 7.85 -7.78
N PRO A 138 -9.12 7.69 -7.11
CA PRO A 138 -10.20 8.69 -7.21
C PRO A 138 -9.88 10.02 -6.54
N SER A 139 -8.84 10.08 -5.71
CA SER A 139 -8.48 11.24 -4.88
C SER A 139 -7.22 11.96 -5.37
N ILE A 140 -6.60 11.50 -6.46
CA ILE A 140 -5.43 12.16 -7.05
C ILE A 140 -5.81 13.60 -7.43
N ASP A 141 -4.95 14.56 -7.06
CA ASP A 141 -5.10 16.00 -7.27
C ASP A 141 -6.28 16.66 -6.50
N LYS A 142 -6.98 15.90 -5.67
CA LYS A 142 -8.02 16.45 -4.78
C LYS A 142 -7.52 16.79 -3.38
N GLU A 143 -6.37 16.27 -3.03
CA GLU A 143 -5.72 16.45 -1.74
C GLU A 143 -4.31 17.02 -1.92
N GLU A 144 -3.89 17.88 -1.01
CA GLU A 144 -2.58 18.54 -1.06
C GLU A 144 -1.40 17.55 -1.10
N THR A 145 -1.57 16.40 -0.44
CA THR A 145 -0.52 15.38 -0.28
C THR A 145 -0.65 14.19 -1.24
N LEU A 146 -1.60 14.26 -2.17
CA LEU A 146 -1.84 13.20 -3.16
C LEU A 146 -2.00 13.83 -4.55
N ASN A 147 -0.91 13.87 -5.30
CA ASN A 147 -0.88 14.54 -6.60
C ASN A 147 0.05 13.81 -7.60
N THR A 148 0.15 14.34 -8.79
CA THR A 148 1.05 13.83 -9.84
C THR A 148 2.30 14.69 -9.95
N THR A 149 3.30 14.25 -10.71
CA THR A 149 4.48 15.06 -10.99
C THR A 149 4.13 16.36 -11.75
N VAL A 150 3.04 16.34 -12.52
CA VAL A 150 2.54 17.51 -13.27
C VAL A 150 1.96 18.57 -12.35
N THR A 151 1.27 18.16 -11.29
CA THR A 151 0.54 19.08 -10.39
C THR A 151 1.30 19.40 -9.11
N ASN A 152 2.35 18.65 -8.79
CA ASN A 152 3.14 18.88 -7.59
C ASN A 152 4.02 20.12 -7.72
N PRO A 153 3.93 21.12 -6.81
CA PRO A 153 4.69 22.37 -6.91
C PRO A 153 6.21 22.18 -6.89
N TYR A 154 6.69 21.09 -6.29
CA TYR A 154 8.13 20.80 -6.24
C TYR A 154 8.73 20.52 -7.63
N TYR A 155 7.95 19.93 -8.54
CA TYR A 155 8.39 19.57 -9.88
C TYR A 155 8.00 20.61 -10.95
N ASN A 156 7.27 21.64 -10.57
CA ASN A 156 6.83 22.73 -11.41
C ASN A 156 7.29 24.07 -10.85
#